data_14a3a43f9e8f734390dea36bda2b9468
#
_entry.id   14a3a43f9e8f734390dea36bda2b9468
#
_cell.length_a   1.000
_cell.length_b   1.000
_cell.length_c   1.000
_cell.angle_alpha   90.00
_cell.angle_beta   90.00
_cell.angle_gamma   90.00
#
_symmetry.space_group_name_H-M   'P 1'
#
loop_
_entity.id
_entity.type
_entity.pdbx_description
1 polymer ?
#
loop_
_entity_poly.entity_id
_entity_poly.type
_entity_poly.pdbx_seq_one_letter_code
_entity_poly.pdbx_strand_id
1 'polypeptide(L)'
;MSSGMRRAVLILGFLGTMAALAAAQETPPPPAQPPATPTAVYTPKFHGDPAHSEPEAAALGYMRTVLSAQREYKKKFGHYAGSLYALAGGARSFTKRMARTDRGDYTVSFHGGSEHFSVALTPKQYDAAHRAFFMDDRGIFHVEDDKPATADSPLLKESFQ
;
A
#
# COMPACT_ATOMS: atom_id res chain seq x y z
N MET A 1 61.20 -10.85 26.78
CA MET A 1 62.35 -10.02 26.36
C MET A 1 61.82 -8.82 25.65
N SER A 2 62.01 -7.79 26.18
CA SER A 2 62.53 -6.45 26.11
C SER A 2 61.40 -5.45 25.96
N SER A 3 61.04 -4.71 26.97
CA SER A 3 61.67 -3.55 27.60
C SER A 3 61.71 -2.28 26.73
N GLY A 4 61.13 -1.25 27.25
CA GLY A 4 61.47 0.12 27.01
C GLY A 4 60.35 0.98 26.41
N MET A 5 59.98 2.07 26.88
CA MET A 5 60.60 3.06 27.82
C MET A 5 59.64 4.25 27.90
N ARG A 6 59.38 4.64 29.08
CA ARG A 6 58.64 5.85 29.51
C ARG A 6 59.24 7.09 28.87
N ARG A 7 58.41 8.01 28.35
CA ARG A 7 58.74 9.44 28.33
C ARG A 7 57.56 10.27 28.74
N ALA A 8 57.57 10.73 29.95
CA ALA A 8 56.80 11.82 30.47
C ALA A 8 57.29 13.13 29.84
N VAL A 9 56.42 13.93 29.31
CA VAL A 9 56.63 15.35 29.02
C VAL A 9 55.52 16.14 29.68
N LEU A 10 55.90 16.81 30.74
CA LEU A 10 55.10 17.79 31.45
C LEU A 10 55.27 19.11 30.71
N ILE A 11 54.20 19.71 30.20
CA ILE A 11 54.20 21.11 29.78
C ILE A 11 53.03 21.82 30.45
N LEU A 12 53.41 22.79 31.18
CA LEU A 12 52.73 23.75 32.04
C LEU A 12 51.84 24.71 31.15
N GLY A 13 50.65 24.93 31.61
CA GLY A 13 49.91 26.18 31.70
C GLY A 13 49.70 27.04 30.47
N PHE A 14 48.44 27.18 30.13
CA PHE A 14 47.91 28.50 29.73
C PHE A 14 46.42 28.57 30.05
N LEU A 15 46.08 29.34 31.07
CA LEU A 15 44.74 29.73 31.44
C LEU A 15 44.28 30.79 30.43
N GLY A 16 43.46 30.39 29.48
CA GLY A 16 42.81 31.30 28.55
C GLY A 16 41.31 31.19 28.75
N THR A 17 40.70 32.11 29.48
CA THR A 17 39.26 32.29 29.59
C THR A 17 38.74 32.82 28.25
N MET A 18 38.23 31.93 27.41
CA MET A 18 37.36 32.33 26.25
C MET A 18 35.91 32.28 26.68
N ALA A 19 35.30 33.46 26.83
CA ALA A 19 33.86 33.61 26.90
C ALA A 19 33.26 33.14 25.57
N ALA A 20 32.65 31.97 25.55
CA ALA A 20 31.86 31.49 24.42
C ALA A 20 30.53 32.25 24.38
N LEU A 21 30.43 33.20 23.45
CA LEU A 21 29.17 33.78 23.05
C LEU A 21 28.36 32.66 22.41
N ALA A 22 27.38 32.11 23.13
CA ALA A 22 26.38 31.18 22.57
C ALA A 22 25.47 31.99 21.66
N ALA A 23 25.76 31.99 20.35
CA ALA A 23 24.83 32.42 19.35
C ALA A 23 23.72 31.36 19.31
N ALA A 24 22.55 31.70 19.85
CA ALA A 24 21.35 30.93 19.67
C ALA A 24 21.04 30.91 18.15
N GLN A 25 21.32 29.79 17.51
CA GLN A 25 20.81 29.52 16.15
C GLN A 25 19.31 29.28 16.27
N GLU A 26 18.53 30.31 15.97
CA GLU A 26 17.10 30.14 15.68
C GLU A 26 16.97 29.18 14.49
N THR A 27 16.52 27.95 14.78
CA THR A 27 16.10 27.00 13.74
C THR A 27 14.97 27.64 12.95
N PRO A 28 15.08 27.77 11.62
CA PRO A 28 13.99 28.29 10.82
C PRO A 28 12.75 27.44 11.03
N PRO A 29 11.55 28.03 11.13
CA PRO A 29 10.32 27.28 11.28
C PRO A 29 10.18 26.29 10.11
N PRO A 30 9.66 25.06 10.36
CA PRO A 30 9.45 24.10 9.30
C PRO A 30 8.55 24.72 8.23
N PRO A 31 8.81 24.46 6.92
CA PRO A 31 8.00 24.97 5.85
C PRO A 31 6.53 24.64 6.09
N ALA A 32 5.67 25.65 6.02
CA ALA A 32 4.23 25.49 6.19
C ALA A 32 3.75 24.38 5.23
N GLN A 33 3.18 23.32 5.78
CA GLN A 33 2.52 22.29 4.97
C GLN A 33 1.44 22.97 4.12
N PRO A 34 1.36 22.65 2.81
CA PRO A 34 0.28 23.14 1.99
C PRO A 34 -1.06 22.84 2.69
N PRO A 35 -2.04 23.74 2.67
CA PRO A 35 -3.35 23.46 3.23
C PRO A 35 -3.87 22.18 2.62
N ALA A 36 -4.27 21.21 3.48
CA ALA A 36 -4.87 19.96 3.04
C ALA A 36 -6.04 20.30 2.11
N THR A 37 -5.95 19.88 0.86
CA THR A 37 -7.04 20.03 -0.11
C THR A 37 -8.28 19.40 0.52
N PRO A 38 -9.44 20.07 0.59
CA PRO A 38 -10.64 19.48 1.15
C PRO A 38 -10.90 18.18 0.40
N THR A 39 -10.86 17.07 1.13
CA THR A 39 -11.17 15.74 0.60
C THR A 39 -12.60 15.79 0.09
N ALA A 40 -12.79 15.71 -1.22
CA ALA A 40 -14.11 15.67 -1.81
C ALA A 40 -14.88 14.53 -1.16
N VAL A 41 -16.04 14.83 -0.60
CA VAL A 41 -16.90 13.82 0.03
C VAL A 41 -17.25 12.79 -1.05
N TYR A 42 -16.85 11.53 -0.82
CA TYR A 42 -17.18 10.45 -1.75
C TYR A 42 -18.69 10.26 -1.82
N THR A 43 -19.22 10.22 -3.04
CA THR A 43 -20.64 9.90 -3.27
C THR A 43 -20.72 8.43 -3.70
N PRO A 44 -21.40 7.57 -2.95
CA PRO A 44 -21.60 6.16 -3.32
C PRO A 44 -22.18 6.01 -4.73
N LYS A 45 -21.61 5.11 -5.53
CA LYS A 45 -22.02 4.89 -6.94
C LYS A 45 -23.31 4.11 -7.07
N PHE A 46 -23.67 3.36 -6.03
CA PHE A 46 -24.92 2.58 -5.94
C PHE A 46 -25.28 2.36 -4.47
N HIS A 47 -26.53 1.97 -4.22
CA HIS A 47 -26.99 1.65 -2.86
C HIS A 47 -26.19 0.46 -2.29
N GLY A 48 -25.65 0.62 -1.07
CA GLY A 48 -24.79 -0.38 -0.43
C GLY A 48 -23.35 -0.40 -0.92
N ASP A 49 -22.88 0.64 -1.63
CA ASP A 49 -21.47 0.77 -2.03
C ASP A 49 -20.56 0.79 -0.81
N PRO A 50 -19.68 -0.22 -0.63
CA PRO A 50 -18.83 -0.30 0.54
C PRO A 50 -17.58 0.58 0.46
N ALA A 51 -17.37 1.31 -0.64
CA ALA A 51 -16.23 2.21 -0.80
C ALA A 51 -16.38 3.49 0.03
N HIS A 52 -15.29 3.97 0.58
CA HIS A 52 -15.24 5.24 1.31
C HIS A 52 -14.67 6.39 0.45
N SER A 53 -14.13 6.03 -0.73
CA SER A 53 -13.47 6.97 -1.64
C SER A 53 -13.51 6.49 -3.09
N GLU A 54 -13.22 7.41 -4.03
CA GLU A 54 -13.07 7.04 -5.45
C GLU A 54 -11.94 6.04 -5.70
N PRO A 55 -10.74 6.15 -5.07
CA PRO A 55 -9.71 5.12 -5.18
C PRO A 55 -10.17 3.75 -4.71
N GLU A 56 -10.90 3.66 -3.59
CA GLU A 56 -11.46 2.39 -3.10
C GLU A 56 -12.50 1.82 -4.06
N ALA A 57 -13.41 2.65 -4.57
CA ALA A 57 -14.41 2.23 -5.56
C ALA A 57 -13.74 1.67 -6.83
N ALA A 58 -12.65 2.31 -7.29
CA ALA A 58 -11.87 1.82 -8.42
C ALA A 58 -11.17 0.50 -8.10
N ALA A 59 -10.60 0.36 -6.90
CA ALA A 59 -9.97 -0.86 -6.42
C ALA A 59 -10.94 -2.04 -6.37
N LEU A 60 -12.10 -1.85 -5.74
CA LEU A 60 -13.16 -2.86 -5.66
C LEU A 60 -13.73 -3.22 -7.03
N GLY A 61 -13.90 -2.24 -7.92
CA GLY A 61 -14.30 -2.45 -9.31
C GLY A 61 -13.29 -3.30 -10.07
N TYR A 62 -12.00 -3.07 -9.87
CA TYR A 62 -10.94 -3.89 -10.45
C TYR A 62 -10.99 -5.34 -9.94
N MET A 63 -11.15 -5.57 -8.63
CA MET A 63 -11.25 -6.91 -8.05
C MET A 63 -12.45 -7.68 -8.61
N ARG A 64 -13.62 -7.05 -8.74
CA ARG A 64 -14.81 -7.64 -9.38
C ARG A 64 -14.54 -8.02 -10.84
N THR A 65 -13.79 -7.19 -11.56
CA THR A 65 -13.38 -7.48 -12.94
C THR A 65 -12.44 -8.68 -13.00
N VAL A 66 -11.47 -8.79 -12.09
CA VAL A 66 -10.59 -9.97 -11.98
C VAL A 66 -11.41 -11.23 -11.72
N LEU A 67 -12.35 -11.19 -10.78
CA LEU A 67 -13.22 -12.32 -10.45
C LEU A 67 -14.05 -12.78 -11.69
N SER A 68 -14.66 -11.83 -12.38
CA SER A 68 -15.43 -12.12 -13.58
C SER A 68 -14.57 -12.74 -14.69
N ALA A 69 -13.39 -12.15 -14.92
CA ALA A 69 -12.43 -12.64 -15.91
C ALA A 69 -11.91 -14.05 -15.57
N GLN A 70 -11.64 -14.33 -14.29
CA GLN A 70 -11.22 -15.65 -13.84
C GLN A 70 -12.31 -16.71 -14.03
N ARG A 71 -13.57 -16.36 -13.79
CA ARG A 71 -14.72 -17.23 -14.08
C ARG A 71 -14.86 -17.50 -15.59
N GLU A 72 -14.70 -16.47 -16.43
CA GLU A 72 -14.67 -16.59 -17.89
C GLU A 72 -13.52 -17.51 -18.35
N TYR A 73 -12.32 -17.31 -17.81
CA TYR A 73 -11.13 -18.10 -18.11
C TYR A 73 -11.34 -19.57 -17.73
N LYS A 74 -11.81 -19.85 -16.52
CA LYS A 74 -12.10 -21.20 -16.03
C LYS A 74 -13.16 -21.90 -16.88
N LYS A 75 -14.21 -21.18 -17.31
CA LYS A 75 -15.23 -21.73 -18.22
C LYS A 75 -14.63 -22.16 -19.57
N LYS A 76 -13.64 -21.42 -20.06
CA LYS A 76 -13.00 -21.68 -21.36
C LYS A 76 -11.93 -22.75 -21.32
N PHE A 77 -11.12 -22.78 -20.25
CA PHE A 77 -9.91 -23.61 -20.17
C PHE A 77 -10.00 -24.73 -19.11
N GLY A 78 -11.05 -24.79 -18.30
CA GLY A 78 -11.26 -25.78 -17.24
C GLY A 78 -10.52 -25.47 -15.92
N HIS A 79 -9.67 -24.44 -15.88
CA HIS A 79 -8.89 -24.04 -14.73
C HIS A 79 -8.77 -22.51 -14.63
N TYR A 80 -8.35 -21.99 -13.48
CA TYR A 80 -8.07 -20.56 -13.34
C TYR A 80 -6.74 -20.15 -14.00
N ALA A 81 -6.62 -18.89 -14.37
CA ALA A 81 -5.38 -18.33 -14.89
C ALA A 81 -4.35 -18.20 -13.74
N GLY A 82 -3.14 -18.69 -13.95
CA GLY A 82 -2.05 -18.63 -12.97
C GLY A 82 -1.37 -17.25 -12.83
N SER A 83 -1.72 -16.29 -13.70
CA SER A 83 -1.20 -14.93 -13.65
C SER A 83 -2.15 -13.93 -14.30
N LEU A 84 -2.01 -12.64 -13.96
CA LEU A 84 -2.79 -11.57 -14.60
C LEU A 84 -2.49 -11.46 -16.11
N TYR A 85 -1.28 -11.78 -16.54
CA TYR A 85 -0.95 -11.79 -17.97
C TYR A 85 -1.61 -12.95 -18.72
N ALA A 86 -1.64 -14.15 -18.12
CA ALA A 86 -2.38 -15.29 -18.67
C ALA A 86 -3.88 -14.96 -18.76
N LEU A 87 -4.42 -14.33 -17.71
CA LEU A 87 -5.80 -13.87 -17.65
C LEU A 87 -6.10 -12.90 -18.81
N ALA A 88 -5.23 -11.93 -19.05
CA ALA A 88 -5.36 -10.97 -20.14
C ALA A 88 -5.27 -11.59 -21.56
N GLY A 89 -4.63 -12.74 -21.66
CA GLY A 89 -4.56 -13.50 -22.91
C GLY A 89 -5.78 -14.40 -23.17
N GLY A 90 -6.52 -14.76 -22.12
CA GLY A 90 -7.60 -15.75 -22.18
C GLY A 90 -9.01 -15.22 -22.01
N ALA A 91 -9.20 -14.19 -21.20
CA ALA A 91 -10.49 -13.57 -20.90
C ALA A 91 -10.70 -12.29 -21.73
N ARG A 92 -11.89 -12.13 -22.32
CA ARG A 92 -12.22 -10.92 -23.11
C ARG A 92 -12.42 -9.69 -22.26
N SER A 93 -12.91 -9.88 -21.04
CA SER A 93 -13.21 -8.81 -20.08
C SER A 93 -11.96 -8.23 -19.40
N PHE A 94 -10.75 -8.82 -19.62
CA PHE A 94 -9.52 -8.42 -18.96
C PHE A 94 -8.40 -8.13 -19.97
N THR A 95 -7.90 -6.90 -19.99
CA THR A 95 -6.91 -6.43 -20.95
C THR A 95 -5.48 -6.49 -20.43
N LYS A 96 -4.48 -6.47 -21.33
CA LYS A 96 -3.05 -6.38 -20.93
C LYS A 96 -2.73 -5.16 -20.05
N ARG A 97 -3.42 -4.03 -20.24
CA ARG A 97 -3.29 -2.85 -19.40
C ARG A 97 -3.73 -3.13 -17.94
N MET A 98 -4.75 -3.98 -17.78
CA MET A 98 -5.25 -4.37 -16.47
C MET A 98 -4.35 -5.38 -15.75
N ALA A 99 -3.44 -6.04 -16.46
CA ALA A 99 -2.48 -6.97 -15.88
C ALA A 99 -1.30 -6.29 -15.13
N ARG A 100 -1.23 -4.96 -15.15
CA ARG A 100 -0.23 -4.21 -14.38
C ARG A 100 -0.56 -4.26 -12.89
N THR A 101 0.48 -4.38 -12.07
CA THR A 101 0.37 -4.41 -10.61
C THR A 101 0.26 -3.03 -9.97
N ASP A 102 0.71 -1.98 -10.66
CA ASP A 102 0.51 -0.58 -10.24
C ASP A 102 -0.87 -0.09 -10.72
N ARG A 103 -1.72 0.29 -9.78
CA ARG A 103 -3.11 0.71 -9.99
C ARG A 103 -3.42 2.03 -9.30
N GLY A 104 -2.69 3.08 -9.64
CA GLY A 104 -2.86 4.40 -9.04
C GLY A 104 -2.42 4.40 -7.58
N ASP A 105 -3.36 4.53 -6.64
CA ASP A 105 -3.07 4.57 -5.21
C ASP A 105 -2.86 3.17 -4.60
N TYR A 106 -3.05 2.10 -5.42
CA TYR A 106 -2.95 0.71 -4.98
C TYR A 106 -1.87 -0.09 -5.71
N THR A 107 -1.32 -1.07 -5.02
CA THR A 107 -0.49 -2.14 -5.58
C THR A 107 -1.28 -3.45 -5.54
N VAL A 108 -1.29 -4.17 -6.67
CA VAL A 108 -1.96 -5.47 -6.82
C VAL A 108 -0.98 -6.59 -6.53
N SER A 109 -1.34 -7.48 -5.62
CA SER A 109 -0.71 -8.79 -5.44
C SER A 109 -1.70 -9.88 -5.90
N PHE A 110 -1.26 -10.73 -6.83
CA PHE A 110 -2.06 -11.79 -7.40
C PHE A 110 -1.36 -13.14 -7.20
N HIS A 111 -2.07 -14.11 -6.64
CA HIS A 111 -1.62 -15.48 -6.50
C HIS A 111 -2.61 -16.38 -7.25
N GLY A 112 -2.15 -17.03 -8.30
CA GLY A 112 -2.96 -17.88 -9.14
C GLY A 112 -2.44 -19.30 -9.21
N GLY A 113 -3.36 -20.25 -9.18
CA GLY A 113 -3.16 -21.67 -9.44
C GLY A 113 -4.31 -22.20 -10.30
N SER A 114 -4.27 -23.51 -10.65
CA SER A 114 -5.31 -24.13 -11.46
C SER A 114 -6.66 -24.19 -10.75
N GLU A 115 -6.66 -24.45 -9.46
CA GLU A 115 -7.87 -24.69 -8.65
C GLU A 115 -8.34 -23.45 -7.89
N HIS A 116 -7.40 -22.62 -7.45
CA HIS A 116 -7.65 -21.46 -6.62
C HIS A 116 -6.86 -20.24 -7.09
N PHE A 117 -7.39 -19.07 -6.78
CA PHE A 117 -6.64 -17.81 -6.90
C PHE A 117 -7.02 -16.88 -5.77
N SER A 118 -6.15 -15.90 -5.53
CA SER A 118 -6.45 -14.77 -4.67
C SER A 118 -5.87 -13.48 -5.25
N VAL A 119 -6.48 -12.37 -4.89
CA VAL A 119 -6.01 -11.03 -5.25
C VAL A 119 -6.09 -10.13 -4.02
N ALA A 120 -5.01 -9.40 -3.76
CA ALA A 120 -4.96 -8.37 -2.74
C ALA A 120 -4.63 -7.02 -3.37
N LEU A 121 -5.29 -5.97 -2.90
CA LEU A 121 -4.97 -4.59 -3.20
C LEU A 121 -4.52 -3.90 -1.93
N THR A 122 -3.24 -3.54 -1.92
CA THR A 122 -2.62 -2.83 -0.80
C THR A 122 -2.45 -1.37 -1.18
N PRO A 123 -2.99 -0.41 -0.42
CA PRO A 123 -2.77 1.00 -0.69
C PRO A 123 -1.29 1.37 -0.52
N LYS A 124 -0.81 2.31 -1.30
CA LYS A 124 0.55 2.87 -1.16
C LYS A 124 0.70 3.68 0.13
N GLN A 125 -0.42 4.21 0.62
CA GLN A 125 -0.52 4.91 1.90
C GLN A 125 -1.86 4.53 2.55
N TYR A 126 -1.83 4.19 3.83
CA TYR A 126 -3.03 3.89 4.62
C TYR A 126 -3.59 5.19 5.21
N ASP A 127 -4.86 5.44 4.98
CA ASP A 127 -5.64 6.52 5.58
C ASP A 127 -7.14 6.21 5.50
N ALA A 128 -7.98 7.13 5.95
CA ALA A 128 -9.43 6.95 5.95
C ALA A 128 -10.07 6.75 4.56
N ALA A 129 -9.33 7.06 3.48
CA ALA A 129 -9.77 6.94 2.09
C ALA A 129 -9.12 5.77 1.33
N HIS A 130 -8.22 5.00 2.00
CA HIS A 130 -7.41 3.97 1.37
C HIS A 130 -7.22 2.77 2.29
N ARG A 131 -8.22 1.88 2.32
CA ARG A 131 -8.17 0.59 3.01
C ARG A 131 -7.57 -0.49 2.11
N ALA A 132 -6.98 -1.54 2.69
CA ALA A 132 -6.54 -2.72 1.96
C ALA A 132 -7.71 -3.68 1.73
N PHE A 133 -7.66 -4.40 0.59
CA PHE A 133 -8.68 -5.37 0.22
C PHE A 133 -8.07 -6.71 -0.18
N PHE A 134 -8.75 -7.78 0.14
CA PHE A 134 -8.41 -9.14 -0.29
C PHE A 134 -9.67 -9.84 -0.81
N MET A 135 -9.48 -10.71 -1.82
CA MET A 135 -10.55 -11.57 -2.35
C MET A 135 -9.94 -12.89 -2.84
N ASP A 136 -10.68 -13.96 -2.63
CA ASP A 136 -10.36 -15.29 -3.15
C ASP A 136 -11.29 -15.72 -4.32
N ASP A 137 -11.08 -16.94 -4.80
CA ASP A 137 -11.87 -17.54 -5.90
C ASP A 137 -13.35 -17.74 -5.57
N ARG A 138 -13.75 -17.74 -4.29
CA ARG A 138 -15.15 -17.74 -3.85
C ARG A 138 -15.82 -16.39 -4.08
N GLY A 139 -15.02 -15.31 -4.24
CA GLY A 139 -15.50 -13.96 -4.43
C GLY A 139 -15.92 -13.29 -3.13
N ILE A 140 -15.38 -13.74 -2.02
CA ILE A 140 -15.56 -13.14 -0.71
C ILE A 140 -14.54 -12.01 -0.55
N PHE A 141 -15.03 -10.82 -0.22
CA PHE A 141 -14.18 -9.64 -0.02
C PHE A 141 -13.88 -9.43 1.46
N HIS A 142 -12.62 -9.18 1.76
CA HIS A 142 -12.11 -8.83 3.08
C HIS A 142 -11.49 -7.45 3.04
N VAL A 143 -11.45 -6.77 4.18
CA VAL A 143 -10.95 -5.39 4.31
C VAL A 143 -10.11 -5.23 5.56
N GLU A 144 -9.08 -4.37 5.48
CA GLU A 144 -8.25 -3.92 6.60
C GLU A 144 -7.95 -2.43 6.46
N ASP A 145 -7.95 -1.72 7.58
CA ASP A 145 -7.80 -0.26 7.58
C ASP A 145 -6.33 0.19 7.62
N ASP A 146 -5.44 -0.59 8.25
CA ASP A 146 -4.07 -0.18 8.60
C ASP A 146 -2.96 -1.17 8.22
N LYS A 147 -3.32 -2.30 7.64
CA LYS A 147 -2.39 -3.38 7.25
C LYS A 147 -2.89 -4.10 5.99
N PRO A 148 -2.07 -4.92 5.33
CA PRO A 148 -2.51 -5.74 4.20
C PRO A 148 -3.66 -6.68 4.60
N ALA A 149 -4.71 -6.71 3.80
CA ALA A 149 -5.83 -7.62 3.99
C ALA A 149 -5.47 -9.05 3.56
N THR A 150 -6.03 -10.03 4.27
CA THR A 150 -5.84 -11.47 4.06
C THR A 150 -7.18 -12.21 4.10
N ALA A 151 -7.18 -13.53 3.91
CA ALA A 151 -8.37 -14.36 4.03
C ALA A 151 -8.97 -14.38 5.45
N ASP A 152 -8.17 -14.04 6.47
CA ASP A 152 -8.59 -14.01 7.89
C ASP A 152 -9.06 -12.61 8.33
N SER A 153 -8.94 -11.62 7.45
CA SER A 153 -9.39 -10.25 7.71
C SER A 153 -10.91 -10.15 7.78
N PRO A 154 -11.45 -9.09 8.40
CA PRO A 154 -12.88 -8.85 8.44
C PRO A 154 -13.53 -8.85 7.06
N LEU A 155 -14.75 -9.34 6.98
CA LEU A 155 -15.53 -9.28 5.73
C LEU A 155 -15.89 -7.84 5.40
N LEU A 156 -15.74 -7.49 4.13
CA LEU A 156 -16.24 -6.23 3.61
C LEU A 156 -17.77 -6.25 3.64
N LYS A 157 -18.36 -5.42 4.50
CA LYS A 157 -19.83 -5.26 4.60
C LYS A 157 -20.29 -4.18 3.63
N GLU A 158 -21.49 -4.34 3.07
CA GLU A 158 -22.15 -3.27 2.35
C GLU A 158 -22.44 -2.09 3.29
N SER A 159 -22.18 -0.88 2.82
CA SER A 159 -22.51 0.34 3.56
C SER A 159 -23.99 0.68 3.32
N PHE A 160 -24.81 0.43 4.31
CA PHE A 160 -26.20 0.95 4.34
C PHE A 160 -26.15 2.37 4.92
N GLN A 161 -26.06 3.38 4.07
CA GLN A 161 -26.28 4.78 4.42
C GLN A 161 -27.67 5.22 3.95
#